data_3ab97b4bed5440c509def4af2f55af93
#
_entry.id   3ab97b4bed5440c509def4af2f55af93
#
_cell.length_a   1.000
_cell.length_b   1.000
_cell.length_c   1.000
_cell.angle_alpha   90.00
_cell.angle_beta   90.00
_cell.angle_gamma   90.00
#
_symmetry.space_group_name_H-M   'P 1'
#
loop_
_entity.id
_entity.type
_entity.pdbx_description
1 polymer ?
#
loop_
_entity_poly.entity_id
_entity_poly.type
_entity_poly.pdbx_seq_one_letter_code
_entity_poly.pdbx_strand_id
1 'polypeptide(L)'
;MTPTQPAATASHPGLTAGELPIVYWHRHLPPLEAEMLGEHVLEATSCRVQGTLAHRDELWDRCYRSLIANTQERFAQEVARLGGHYAHVLDESIHSRRDDVAGEAWLHGRFTYMLYRRAPTDGRNERHA
;
A
#
# COMPACT_ATOMS: atom_id res chain seq x y z
N MET A 1 -27.61 11.29 18.33
CA MET A 1 -27.07 11.41 18.00
C MET A 1 -26.11 11.43 17.56
N THR A 2 -25.86 11.56 17.15
CA THR A 2 -25.22 11.70 16.72
C THR A 2 -24.39 11.74 16.18
N PRO A 3 -24.19 11.75 16.00
CA PRO A 3 -23.38 11.55 15.28
C PRO A 3 -22.59 12.32 14.78
N THR A 4 -22.60 12.81 14.80
CA THR A 4 -21.97 13.53 14.38
C THR A 4 -20.68 13.49 14.00
N GLN A 5 -19.97 12.97 14.38
CA GLN A 5 -18.73 12.78 13.99
C GLN A 5 -18.51 12.56 12.57
N PRO A 6 -19.38 12.10 11.87
CA PRO A 6 -19.21 11.94 10.46
C PRO A 6 -18.90 13.20 9.71
N ALA A 7 -19.36 14.26 10.24
CA ALA A 7 -19.08 15.49 9.56
C ALA A 7 -17.61 15.78 9.46
N ALA A 8 -16.93 15.48 10.52
CA ALA A 8 -15.52 15.73 10.49
C ALA A 8 -14.86 14.88 9.46
N THR A 9 -15.33 13.68 9.30
CA THR A 9 -14.75 12.82 8.33
C THR A 9 -14.97 13.34 6.94
N ALA A 10 -16.08 13.92 6.71
CA ALA A 10 -16.39 14.39 5.38
C ALA A 10 -15.50 15.52 4.94
N SER A 11 -14.94 16.30 5.87
CA SER A 11 -14.13 17.41 5.45
C SER A 11 -12.80 16.96 4.87
N HIS A 12 -12.36 15.75 5.16
CA HIS A 12 -11.10 15.26 4.62
C HIS A 12 -11.24 13.84 4.16
N PRO A 13 -12.00 13.65 3.11
CA PRO A 13 -12.23 12.30 2.69
C PRO A 13 -10.98 11.74 2.06
N GLY A 14 -10.63 10.54 2.47
CA GLY A 14 -9.66 9.78 1.77
C GLY A 14 -10.32 9.11 0.58
N LEU A 15 -9.97 7.87 0.36
CA LEU A 15 -10.57 7.10 -0.72
C LEU A 15 -12.04 6.88 -0.46
N THR A 16 -12.84 7.03 -1.49
CA THR A 16 -14.26 6.72 -1.38
C THR A 16 -14.44 5.23 -1.54
N ALA A 17 -15.65 4.77 -1.25
CA ALA A 17 -15.97 3.35 -1.36
C ALA A 17 -15.73 2.90 -2.79
N GLY A 18 -14.99 1.83 -2.95
CA GLY A 18 -14.69 1.30 -4.27
C GLY A 18 -13.52 1.96 -4.96
N GLU A 19 -13.04 3.06 -4.44
CA GLU A 19 -11.89 3.71 -5.03
C GLU A 19 -10.61 3.04 -4.54
N LEU A 20 -9.68 2.78 -5.45
CA LEU A 20 -8.40 2.18 -5.11
C LEU A 20 -7.32 3.25 -5.11
N PRO A 21 -6.33 3.10 -4.24
CA PRO A 21 -5.22 4.03 -4.25
C PRO A 21 -4.35 3.81 -5.47
N ILE A 22 -3.63 4.85 -5.85
CA ILE A 22 -2.62 4.72 -6.87
C ILE A 22 -1.29 4.54 -6.17
N VAL A 23 -0.57 3.48 -6.52
CA VAL A 23 0.71 3.18 -5.91
C VAL A 23 1.79 3.34 -6.96
N TYR A 24 2.74 4.22 -6.68
CA TYR A 24 3.86 4.49 -7.57
C TYR A 24 5.06 3.72 -7.06
N TRP A 25 5.57 2.82 -7.89
CA TRP A 25 6.63 1.90 -7.49
C TRP A 25 8.02 2.35 -7.91
N HIS A 26 8.11 3.44 -8.64
CA HIS A 26 9.38 3.85 -9.24
C HIS A 26 9.93 5.06 -8.55
N ARG A 27 11.22 5.27 -8.75
CA ARG A 27 11.90 6.40 -8.17
C ARG A 27 11.29 7.73 -8.55
N HIS A 28 10.75 7.79 -9.75
CA HIS A 28 10.21 9.05 -10.25
C HIS A 28 8.73 9.13 -9.95
N LEU A 29 8.39 10.15 -9.22
CA LEU A 29 7.01 10.43 -8.93
C LEU A 29 6.53 11.46 -9.94
N PRO A 30 5.46 11.20 -10.66
CA PRO A 30 4.94 12.23 -11.58
C PRO A 30 4.46 13.43 -10.77
N PRO A 31 4.36 14.58 -11.40
CA PRO A 31 3.83 15.74 -10.70
C PRO A 31 2.43 15.44 -10.18
N LEU A 32 2.24 15.65 -8.90
CA LEU A 32 0.96 15.40 -8.27
C LEU A 32 0.51 16.67 -7.57
N GLU A 33 -0.75 17.00 -7.75
CA GLU A 33 -1.36 17.99 -6.91
C GLU A 33 -1.83 17.30 -5.65
N ALA A 34 -0.91 17.13 -4.72
CA ALA A 34 -1.14 16.31 -3.57
C ALA A 34 -0.38 16.86 -2.38
N GLU A 35 -0.93 16.55 -1.22
CA GLU A 35 -0.35 16.94 0.04
C GLU A 35 0.38 15.75 0.62
N MET A 36 1.60 15.98 1.06
CA MET A 36 2.40 14.93 1.66
C MET A 36 1.94 14.70 3.09
N LEU A 37 1.60 13.47 3.41
CA LEU A 37 1.09 13.14 4.72
C LEU A 37 2.12 12.47 5.62
N GLY A 38 3.19 11.94 5.05
CA GLY A 38 4.24 11.35 5.87
C GLY A 38 4.70 10.02 5.34
N GLU A 39 5.76 9.54 5.95
CA GLU A 39 6.40 8.29 5.55
C GLU A 39 5.90 7.17 6.44
N HIS A 40 5.65 6.03 5.84
CA HIS A 40 5.12 4.87 6.54
C HIS A 40 5.80 3.61 6.05
N VAL A 41 5.66 2.55 6.83
CA VAL A 41 6.19 1.24 6.47
C VAL A 41 5.04 0.26 6.43
N LEU A 42 5.04 -0.59 5.42
CA LEU A 42 4.03 -1.60 5.23
C LEU A 42 4.73 -2.94 5.03
N GLU A 43 4.18 -3.98 5.62
CA GLU A 43 4.71 -5.32 5.46
C GLU A 43 3.63 -6.24 4.95
N ALA A 44 4.04 -7.19 4.12
CA ALA A 44 3.14 -8.18 3.57
C ALA A 44 3.89 -9.48 3.37
N THR A 45 3.16 -10.58 3.36
CA THR A 45 3.74 -11.88 3.12
C THR A 45 3.03 -12.55 1.96
N SER A 46 3.74 -13.47 1.33
CA SER A 46 3.14 -14.29 0.30
C SER A 46 2.39 -15.46 0.93
N CYS A 47 1.78 -16.27 0.10
CA CYS A 47 1.29 -17.55 0.55
C CYS A 47 2.45 -18.39 1.05
N ARG A 48 2.15 -19.37 1.89
CA ARG A 48 3.17 -20.30 2.38
C ARG A 48 3.16 -21.54 1.53
N VAL A 49 4.34 -22.06 1.26
CA VAL A 49 4.48 -23.30 0.51
C VAL A 49 5.18 -24.31 1.37
N GLN A 50 4.80 -25.57 1.18
CA GLN A 50 5.34 -26.63 1.98
C GLN A 50 6.58 -27.23 1.36
N GLY A 51 7.38 -27.85 2.23
CA GLY A 51 8.56 -28.54 1.78
C GLY A 51 9.77 -27.65 1.77
N THR A 52 10.89 -28.29 1.65
CA THR A 52 12.13 -27.57 1.51
C THR A 52 12.32 -27.34 0.03
N LEU A 53 12.14 -26.11 -0.35
CA LEU A 53 12.50 -25.76 -1.70
C LEU A 53 14.00 -25.64 -1.76
N ALA A 54 14.59 -26.46 -2.57
CA ALA A 54 16.04 -26.55 -2.64
C ALA A 54 16.62 -25.30 -3.25
N HIS A 55 15.84 -24.61 -4.04
CA HIS A 55 16.34 -23.46 -4.76
C HIS A 55 15.50 -22.24 -4.44
N ARG A 56 16.20 -21.16 -4.17
CA ARG A 56 15.60 -19.89 -3.89
C ARG A 56 14.69 -19.43 -5.01
N ASP A 57 15.09 -19.69 -6.25
CA ASP A 57 14.31 -19.29 -7.41
C ASP A 57 12.93 -19.94 -7.43
N GLU A 58 12.84 -21.15 -6.96
CA GLU A 58 11.59 -21.88 -6.91
C GLU A 58 10.61 -21.22 -5.98
N LEU A 59 11.10 -20.80 -4.83
CA LEU A 59 10.28 -20.10 -3.86
C LEU A 59 9.75 -18.79 -4.46
N TRP A 60 10.64 -18.06 -5.12
CA TRP A 60 10.25 -16.80 -5.75
C TRP A 60 9.22 -17.03 -6.84
N ASP A 61 9.44 -18.04 -7.68
CA ASP A 61 8.50 -18.33 -8.75
C ASP A 61 7.11 -18.62 -8.22
N ARG A 62 7.04 -19.35 -7.11
CA ARG A 62 5.75 -19.75 -6.57
C ARG A 62 5.08 -18.65 -5.78
N CYS A 63 5.86 -17.84 -5.09
CA CYS A 63 5.30 -16.96 -4.08
C CYS A 63 5.27 -15.49 -4.47
N TYR A 64 6.05 -15.09 -5.45
CA TYR A 64 6.18 -13.66 -5.74
C TYR A 64 4.85 -13.03 -6.16
N ARG A 65 4.10 -13.72 -7.00
CA ARG A 65 2.83 -13.18 -7.46
C ARG A 65 1.86 -13.02 -6.30
N SER A 66 1.86 -13.99 -5.41
CA SER A 66 1.04 -13.92 -4.20
C SER A 66 1.46 -12.76 -3.31
N LEU A 67 2.78 -12.56 -3.17
CA LEU A 67 3.27 -11.45 -2.37
C LEU A 67 2.80 -10.12 -2.94
N ILE A 68 2.93 -9.95 -4.25
CA ILE A 68 2.55 -8.68 -4.87
C ILE A 68 1.05 -8.45 -4.72
N ALA A 69 0.24 -9.47 -4.91
CA ALA A 69 -1.20 -9.33 -4.74
C ALA A 69 -1.55 -8.93 -3.31
N ASN A 70 -0.93 -9.58 -2.34
CA ASN A 70 -1.18 -9.26 -0.94
C ASN A 70 -0.67 -7.88 -0.58
N THR A 71 0.45 -7.47 -1.16
CA THR A 71 0.99 -6.14 -0.93
C THR A 71 0.05 -5.08 -1.46
N GLN A 72 -0.51 -5.30 -2.65
CA GLN A 72 -1.45 -4.34 -3.21
C GLN A 72 -2.69 -4.20 -2.34
N GLU A 73 -3.17 -5.30 -1.85
CA GLU A 73 -4.33 -5.27 -0.95
C GLU A 73 -4.01 -4.53 0.32
N ARG A 74 -2.83 -4.76 0.89
CA ARG A 74 -2.41 -4.06 2.08
C ARG A 74 -2.27 -2.56 1.83
N PHE A 75 -1.73 -2.16 0.69
CA PHE A 75 -1.66 -0.75 0.36
C PHE A 75 -3.05 -0.14 0.28
N ALA A 76 -3.99 -0.84 -0.33
CA ALA A 76 -5.35 -0.33 -0.42
C ALA A 76 -5.93 -0.08 0.97
N GLN A 77 -5.71 -1.03 1.88
CA GLN A 77 -6.21 -0.91 3.24
C GLN A 77 -5.52 0.22 4.00
N GLU A 78 -4.19 0.29 3.92
CA GLU A 78 -3.45 1.26 4.69
C GLU A 78 -3.65 2.67 4.20
N VAL A 79 -3.63 2.87 2.89
CA VAL A 79 -3.83 4.20 2.33
C VAL A 79 -5.22 4.70 2.71
N ALA A 80 -6.22 3.83 2.64
CA ALA A 80 -7.57 4.22 3.04
C ALA A 80 -7.64 4.54 4.52
N ARG A 81 -7.02 3.71 5.36
CA ARG A 81 -7.06 3.90 6.80
C ARG A 81 -6.41 5.23 7.20
N LEU A 82 -5.35 5.60 6.51
CA LEU A 82 -4.60 6.79 6.83
C LEU A 82 -5.12 8.05 6.13
N GLY A 83 -6.19 7.92 5.36
CA GLY A 83 -6.82 9.07 4.75
C GLY A 83 -6.13 9.59 3.50
N GLY A 84 -5.33 8.76 2.86
CA GLY A 84 -4.59 9.17 1.69
C GLY A 84 -5.22 8.71 0.39
N HIS A 85 -4.56 9.03 -0.70
CA HIS A 85 -4.99 8.62 -2.04
C HIS A 85 -3.86 7.99 -2.83
N TYR A 86 -2.61 8.35 -2.52
CA TYR A 86 -1.46 7.89 -3.28
C TYR A 86 -0.38 7.39 -2.34
N ALA A 87 0.36 6.40 -2.77
CA ALA A 87 1.53 5.92 -2.07
C ALA A 87 2.70 5.90 -3.04
N HIS A 88 3.83 6.43 -2.63
CA HIS A 88 5.04 6.38 -3.42
C HIS A 88 6.04 5.50 -2.70
N VAL A 89 6.34 4.35 -3.26
CA VAL A 89 7.24 3.41 -2.64
C VAL A 89 8.67 3.90 -2.79
N LEU A 90 9.31 4.14 -1.67
CA LEU A 90 10.67 4.67 -1.64
C LEU A 90 11.69 3.55 -1.57
N ASP A 91 11.34 2.47 -0.89
CA ASP A 91 12.27 1.39 -0.68
C ASP A 91 11.50 0.10 -0.51
N GLU A 92 12.06 -0.99 -0.99
CA GLU A 92 11.44 -2.29 -0.83
C GLU A 92 12.49 -3.32 -0.49
N SER A 93 12.12 -4.28 0.33
CA SER A 93 13.02 -5.32 0.75
C SER A 93 12.20 -6.61 0.85
N ILE A 94 12.61 -7.63 0.10
CA ILE A 94 11.89 -8.89 0.07
C ILE A 94 12.85 -9.99 0.48
N HIS A 95 12.45 -10.77 1.46
CA HIS A 95 13.29 -11.84 2.00
C HIS A 95 12.49 -13.12 2.07
N SER A 96 13.19 -14.23 1.92
CA SER A 96 12.58 -15.52 2.17
C SER A 96 12.58 -15.79 3.67
N ARG A 97 11.52 -16.42 4.15
CA ARG A 97 11.37 -16.81 5.53
C ARG A 97 11.01 -18.27 5.59
N ARG A 98 11.32 -18.91 6.71
CA ARG A 98 11.07 -20.32 6.89
C ARG A 98 10.57 -20.58 8.29
N ASP A 99 9.72 -21.58 8.38
CA ASP A 99 9.30 -22.15 9.66
C ASP A 99 9.70 -23.62 9.61
N ASP A 100 10.78 -23.97 10.27
CA ASP A 100 11.30 -25.31 10.19
C ASP A 100 10.40 -26.32 10.90
N VAL A 101 9.66 -25.86 11.91
CA VAL A 101 8.75 -26.75 12.61
C VAL A 101 7.59 -27.14 11.73
N ALA A 102 7.00 -26.18 11.05
CA ALA A 102 5.89 -26.45 10.15
C ALA A 102 6.34 -26.94 8.78
N GLY A 103 7.62 -26.79 8.46
CA GLY A 103 8.11 -27.17 7.15
C GLY A 103 7.60 -26.29 6.05
N GLU A 104 7.48 -25.00 6.33
CA GLU A 104 6.91 -24.04 5.36
C GLU A 104 7.90 -22.94 5.07
N ALA A 105 7.73 -22.34 3.90
CA ALA A 105 8.53 -21.18 3.49
C ALA A 105 7.61 -20.18 2.79
N TRP A 106 8.01 -18.92 2.84
CA TRP A 106 7.23 -17.86 2.20
C TRP A 106 8.15 -16.68 1.94
N LEU A 107 7.63 -15.69 1.22
CA LEU A 107 8.31 -14.42 1.02
C LEU A 107 7.71 -13.37 1.93
N HIS A 108 8.58 -12.54 2.48
CA HIS A 108 8.18 -11.44 3.36
C HIS A 108 8.69 -10.15 2.73
N GLY A 109 7.78 -9.21 2.49
CA GLY A 109 8.15 -7.93 1.91
C GLY A 109 7.94 -6.80 2.90
N ARG A 110 8.86 -5.86 2.87
CA ARG A 110 8.77 -4.65 3.68
C ARG A 110 8.95 -3.46 2.74
N PHE A 111 8.01 -2.53 2.81
CA PHE A 111 7.94 -1.42 1.88
C PHE A 111 7.86 -0.11 2.64
N THR A 112 8.78 0.79 2.36
CA THR A 112 8.73 2.13 2.91
C THR A 112 8.12 3.02 1.85
N TYR A 113 7.14 3.82 2.22
CA TYR A 113 6.44 4.64 1.25
C TYR A 113 6.07 5.98 1.84
N MET A 114 5.94 6.95 0.93
CA MET A 114 5.44 8.26 1.29
C MET A 114 3.97 8.30 0.93
N LEU A 115 3.17 8.74 1.85
CA LEU A 115 1.72 8.82 1.68
C LEU A 115 1.33 10.22 1.26
N TYR A 116 0.44 10.30 0.30
CA TYR A 116 -0.06 11.58 -0.20
C TYR A 116 -1.58 11.59 -0.19
N ARG A 117 -2.13 12.76 0.02
CA ARG A 117 -3.54 12.97 -0.11
C ARG A 117 -3.77 13.95 -1.27
N ARG A 118 -4.75 13.64 -2.10
CA ARG A 118 -5.09 14.51 -3.23
C ARG A 118 -5.39 15.90 -2.72
N ALA A 119 -4.82 16.89 -3.38
CA ALA A 119 -5.09 18.28 -2.99
C ALA A 119 -6.58 18.55 -3.16
N PRO A 120 -7.16 19.32 -2.26
CA PRO A 120 -8.58 19.61 -2.40
C PRO A 120 -8.85 20.33 -3.71
N THR A 121 -9.80 19.81 -4.45
CA THR A 121 -10.29 20.49 -5.63
C THR A 121 -11.36 21.41 -5.15
N ASP A 122 -11.04 22.66 -4.93
CA ASP A 122 -12.05 23.54 -4.43
C ASP A 122 -12.58 24.37 -5.58
N GLY A 123 -13.64 25.01 -5.33
CA GLY A 123 -14.29 25.76 -6.36
C GLY A 123 -13.49 26.95 -6.84
N ARG A 124 -12.45 27.30 -6.13
CA ARG A 124 -11.68 28.44 -6.56
C ARG A 124 -11.05 28.24 -7.90
N ASN A 125 -10.53 27.06 -8.12
CA ASN A 125 -9.90 26.80 -9.40
C ASN A 125 -10.88 26.94 -10.53
N GLU A 126 -12.07 26.48 -10.30
CA GLU A 126 -13.07 26.54 -11.33
C GLU A 126 -13.53 27.95 -11.57
N ARG A 127 -13.57 28.74 -10.55
CA ARG A 127 -14.03 30.10 -10.73
C ARG A 127 -13.06 30.92 -11.53
N HIS A 128 -11.81 30.52 -11.50
CA HIS A 128 -10.85 31.29 -12.27
C HIS A 128 -10.80 30.89 -13.70
N ALA A 129 -11.44 29.84 -14.04
CA ALA A 129 -11.42 29.38 -15.41
C ALA A 129 -12.20 30.33 -16.33
#